data_eacc65508e995245f9d11a25eb1ca6fc
#
_entry.id   eacc65508e995245f9d11a25eb1ca6fc
#
_cell.length_a   1.000
_cell.length_b   1.000
_cell.length_c   1.000
_cell.angle_alpha   90.00
_cell.angle_beta   90.00
_cell.angle_gamma   90.00
#
_symmetry.space_group_name_H-M   'P 1'
#
loop_
_entity.id
_entity.type
_entity.pdbx_description
1 polymer ?
#
loop_
_entity_poly.entity_id
_entity_poly.type
_entity_poly.pdbx_seq_one_letter_code
_entity_poly.pdbx_strand_id
1 'polypeptide(L)'
;AQAQPYPDHPVRVIVGFAAGSGPDLQARTVAAQLSTSLGQQFFVENRLGANGTIASRSVAQSKPDGYTLLFSSSSIAPTPYIYKNLGYDLYADLEPIASVGILDGLLMLVDVKSPIKSLPEFIAHAKKERVLYGTPGVGNILHLATEKFSKAAGISMQHVPYKGASEVMTALLGGSVQVMIVSPPSTMGL
;
A
#
# COMPACT_ATOMS: atom_id res chain seq x y z
N ALA A 1 1.71 15.51 -39.71
CA ALA A 1 0.80 14.61 -38.97
C ALA A 1 0.32 15.36 -37.75
N GLN A 2 -0.99 15.58 -37.60
CA GLN A 2 -1.56 16.10 -36.36
C GLN A 2 -1.39 14.99 -35.31
N ALA A 3 -0.81 15.34 -34.16
CA ALA A 3 -0.80 14.45 -33.01
C ALA A 3 -2.25 14.13 -32.63
N GLN A 4 -2.61 12.86 -32.57
CA GLN A 4 -3.93 12.49 -32.06
C GLN A 4 -4.08 13.00 -30.63
N PRO A 5 -5.24 13.56 -30.26
CA PRO A 5 -5.47 14.03 -28.90
C PRO A 5 -5.40 12.83 -27.94
N TYR A 6 -4.53 12.92 -26.93
CA TYR A 6 -4.48 11.93 -25.84
C TYR A 6 -5.32 12.41 -24.67
N PRO A 7 -6.14 11.53 -24.06
CA PRO A 7 -6.50 10.18 -24.49
C PRO A 7 -7.67 10.19 -25.50
N ASP A 8 -7.64 9.29 -26.49
CA ASP A 8 -8.71 9.10 -27.48
C ASP A 8 -9.61 7.88 -27.18
N HIS A 9 -9.20 7.05 -26.20
CA HIS A 9 -9.97 5.91 -25.69
C HIS A 9 -9.69 5.67 -24.20
N PRO A 10 -10.44 4.76 -23.51
CA PRO A 10 -10.31 4.55 -22.07
C PRO A 10 -8.90 4.15 -21.61
N VAL A 11 -8.49 4.69 -20.47
CA VAL A 11 -7.19 4.46 -19.83
C VAL A 11 -7.35 3.54 -18.61
N ARG A 12 -6.54 2.50 -18.52
CA ARG A 12 -6.50 1.60 -17.35
C ARG A 12 -5.54 2.12 -16.30
N VAL A 13 -5.99 2.15 -15.06
CA VAL A 13 -5.17 2.47 -13.88
C VAL A 13 -5.04 1.21 -13.04
N ILE A 14 -3.87 0.56 -13.11
CA ILE A 14 -3.59 -0.68 -12.39
C ILE A 14 -3.13 -0.36 -10.98
N VAL A 15 -3.77 -0.98 -9.98
CA VAL A 15 -3.48 -0.81 -8.55
C VAL A 15 -3.08 -2.14 -7.95
N GLY A 16 -1.90 -2.20 -7.32
CA GLY A 16 -1.34 -3.43 -6.72
C GLY A 16 -1.88 -3.78 -5.33
N PHE A 17 -2.94 -3.08 -4.88
CA PHE A 17 -3.48 -3.18 -3.53
C PHE A 17 -4.98 -3.50 -3.57
N ALA A 18 -5.49 -4.02 -2.44
CA ALA A 18 -6.90 -4.42 -2.33
C ALA A 18 -7.84 -3.23 -2.52
N ALA A 19 -9.00 -3.50 -3.09
CA ALA A 19 -10.08 -2.52 -3.18
C ALA A 19 -10.45 -2.00 -1.79
N GLY A 20 -10.68 -0.69 -1.67
CA GLY A 20 -10.93 -0.01 -0.40
C GLY A 20 -9.68 0.29 0.43
N SER A 21 -8.49 -0.13 0.01
CA SER A 21 -7.23 0.30 0.64
C SER A 21 -6.92 1.77 0.33
N GLY A 22 -6.04 2.39 1.14
CA GLY A 22 -5.64 3.78 0.91
C GLY A 22 -5.20 4.07 -0.53
N PRO A 23 -4.28 3.31 -1.13
CA PRO A 23 -3.89 3.50 -2.53
C PRO A 23 -5.04 3.31 -3.53
N ASP A 24 -5.96 2.36 -3.29
CA ASP A 24 -7.10 2.15 -4.17
C ASP A 24 -8.07 3.34 -4.14
N LEU A 25 -8.40 3.85 -2.96
CA LEU A 25 -9.27 5.02 -2.80
C LEU A 25 -8.66 6.26 -3.47
N GLN A 26 -7.37 6.48 -3.29
CA GLN A 26 -6.66 7.58 -3.96
C GLN A 26 -6.66 7.40 -5.48
N ALA A 27 -6.39 6.19 -5.98
CA ALA A 27 -6.41 5.91 -7.42
C ALA A 27 -7.79 6.18 -8.03
N ARG A 28 -8.87 5.79 -7.35
CA ARG A 28 -10.24 6.05 -7.82
C ARG A 28 -10.57 7.53 -7.83
N THR A 29 -10.15 8.28 -6.82
CA THR A 29 -10.33 9.73 -6.77
C THR A 29 -9.61 10.40 -7.93
N VAL A 30 -8.35 10.07 -8.18
CA VAL A 30 -7.55 10.62 -9.29
C VAL A 30 -8.15 10.21 -10.64
N ALA A 31 -8.52 8.94 -10.80
CA ALA A 31 -9.13 8.43 -12.04
C ALA A 31 -10.44 9.17 -12.39
N ALA A 32 -11.29 9.44 -11.40
CA ALA A 32 -12.52 10.19 -11.58
C ALA A 32 -12.25 11.62 -12.04
N GLN A 33 -11.27 12.31 -11.45
CA GLN A 33 -10.89 13.68 -11.83
C GLN A 33 -10.28 13.71 -13.25
N LEU A 34 -9.40 12.75 -13.58
CA LEU A 34 -8.83 12.63 -14.92
C LEU A 34 -9.90 12.36 -15.96
N SER A 35 -10.88 11.49 -15.65
CA SER A 35 -12.00 11.22 -16.56
C SER A 35 -12.80 12.48 -16.87
N THR A 36 -13.07 13.29 -15.86
CA THR A 36 -13.78 14.57 -16.04
C THR A 36 -12.97 15.58 -16.83
N SER A 37 -11.66 15.70 -16.53
CA SER A 37 -10.79 16.72 -17.12
C SER A 37 -10.40 16.42 -18.56
N LEU A 38 -10.23 15.14 -18.91
CA LEU A 38 -9.70 14.70 -20.20
C LEU A 38 -10.77 14.11 -21.13
N GLY A 39 -12.03 13.98 -20.67
CA GLY A 39 -13.16 13.55 -21.49
C GLY A 39 -13.14 12.07 -21.89
N GLN A 40 -12.25 11.27 -21.30
CA GLN A 40 -12.17 9.83 -21.52
C GLN A 40 -12.20 9.09 -20.18
N GLN A 41 -12.67 7.86 -20.18
CA GLN A 41 -12.78 7.05 -18.97
C GLN A 41 -11.41 6.60 -18.48
N PHE A 42 -11.07 6.93 -17.22
CA PHE A 42 -9.99 6.31 -16.47
C PHE A 42 -10.61 5.31 -15.48
N PHE A 43 -10.28 4.03 -15.59
CA PHE A 43 -10.86 3.01 -14.72
C PHE A 43 -9.79 2.23 -13.95
N VAL A 44 -10.11 1.99 -12.67
CA VAL A 44 -9.20 1.30 -11.74
C VAL A 44 -9.41 -0.21 -11.83
N GLU A 45 -8.29 -0.94 -11.99
CA GLU A 45 -8.21 -2.40 -11.96
C GLU A 45 -7.24 -2.84 -10.86
N ASN A 46 -7.72 -3.64 -9.89
CA ASN A 46 -6.86 -4.14 -8.82
C ASN A 46 -6.19 -5.45 -9.23
N ARG A 47 -4.84 -5.50 -9.19
CA ARG A 47 -4.01 -6.69 -9.41
C ARG A 47 -3.16 -6.97 -8.19
N LEU A 48 -3.67 -7.82 -7.31
CA LEU A 48 -3.07 -8.10 -6.00
C LEU A 48 -1.88 -9.04 -6.10
N GLY A 49 -0.98 -8.94 -5.13
CA GLY A 49 0.06 -9.92 -4.86
C GLY A 49 1.46 -9.35 -4.77
N ALA A 50 2.29 -10.00 -3.96
CA ALA A 50 3.69 -9.69 -3.74
C ALA A 50 3.96 -8.18 -3.52
N ASN A 51 3.19 -7.55 -2.63
CA ASN A 51 3.31 -6.11 -2.33
C ASN A 51 3.20 -5.20 -3.56
N GLY A 52 2.33 -5.54 -4.52
CA GLY A 52 2.11 -4.76 -5.74
C GLY A 52 3.06 -5.06 -6.90
N THR A 53 4.04 -5.96 -6.74
CA THR A 53 4.99 -6.28 -7.83
C THR A 53 4.32 -6.95 -9.02
N ILE A 54 3.21 -7.69 -8.81
CA ILE A 54 2.42 -8.27 -9.91
C ILE A 54 1.80 -7.17 -10.76
N ALA A 55 1.21 -6.15 -10.13
CA ALA A 55 0.67 -4.99 -10.82
C ALA A 55 1.77 -4.23 -11.59
N SER A 56 2.88 -3.94 -10.93
CA SER A 56 4.02 -3.23 -11.52
C SER A 56 4.58 -3.96 -12.75
N ARG A 57 4.78 -5.28 -12.65
CA ARG A 57 5.21 -6.10 -13.78
C ARG A 57 4.24 -6.02 -14.95
N SER A 58 2.93 -6.08 -14.68
CA SER A 58 1.93 -6.06 -15.74
C SER A 58 1.91 -4.73 -16.49
N VAL A 59 2.22 -3.62 -15.82
CA VAL A 59 2.34 -2.30 -16.45
C VAL A 59 3.66 -2.19 -17.21
N ALA A 60 4.78 -2.60 -16.61
CA ALA A 60 6.09 -2.62 -17.26
C ALA A 60 6.11 -3.43 -18.58
N GLN A 61 5.28 -4.47 -18.66
CA GLN A 61 5.12 -5.31 -19.87
C GLN A 61 4.03 -4.82 -20.83
N SER A 62 3.33 -3.72 -20.50
CA SER A 62 2.33 -3.13 -21.37
C SER A 62 3.00 -2.25 -22.45
N LYS A 63 2.22 -1.86 -23.46
CA LYS A 63 2.69 -0.87 -24.43
C LYS A 63 2.95 0.46 -23.73
N PRO A 64 4.06 1.17 -24.03
CA PRO A 64 4.38 2.47 -23.43
C PRO A 64 3.64 3.61 -24.16
N ASP A 65 2.32 3.49 -24.30
CA ASP A 65 1.45 4.41 -25.04
C ASP A 65 0.61 5.32 -24.12
N GLY A 66 0.78 5.19 -22.81
CA GLY A 66 0.05 5.97 -21.82
C GLY A 66 -1.35 5.44 -21.46
N TYR A 67 -1.82 4.34 -22.07
CA TYR A 67 -3.16 3.79 -21.80
C TYR A 67 -3.19 2.70 -20.71
N THR A 68 -2.03 2.35 -20.17
CA THR A 68 -1.93 1.48 -18.99
C THR A 68 -1.00 2.15 -17.98
N LEU A 69 -1.58 2.68 -16.91
CA LEU A 69 -0.89 3.40 -15.86
C LEU A 69 -0.77 2.54 -14.60
N LEU A 70 0.31 2.71 -13.86
CA LEU A 70 0.47 2.14 -12.53
C LEU A 70 0.17 3.22 -11.48
N PHE A 71 -0.78 2.94 -10.58
CA PHE A 71 -0.92 3.70 -9.36
C PHE A 71 -0.33 2.90 -8.21
N SER A 72 0.74 3.40 -7.62
CA SER A 72 1.49 2.71 -6.59
C SER A 72 1.68 3.58 -5.35
N SER A 73 2.27 3.02 -4.32
CA SER A 73 2.69 3.72 -3.11
C SER A 73 4.20 3.66 -2.95
N SER A 74 4.74 4.33 -1.94
CA SER A 74 6.17 4.25 -1.57
C SER A 74 6.67 2.82 -1.33
N SER A 75 5.76 1.84 -1.17
CA SER A 75 6.11 0.41 -1.06
C SER A 75 6.77 -0.16 -2.32
N ILE A 76 6.69 0.53 -3.46
CA ILE A 76 7.37 0.08 -4.70
C ILE A 76 8.90 0.25 -4.60
N ALA A 77 9.38 1.30 -3.95
CA ALA A 77 10.80 1.65 -3.90
C ALA A 77 11.71 0.56 -3.29
N PRO A 78 11.34 -0.13 -2.19
CA PRO A 78 12.17 -1.20 -1.64
C PRO A 78 12.05 -2.53 -2.38
N THR A 79 11.14 -2.70 -3.34
CA THR A 79 10.90 -3.99 -4.00
C THR A 79 12.13 -4.59 -4.68
N PRO A 80 13.04 -3.84 -5.36
CA PRO A 80 14.24 -4.42 -5.96
C PRO A 80 15.21 -5.03 -4.93
N TYR A 81 15.16 -4.56 -3.69
CA TYR A 81 16.03 -5.05 -2.61
C TYR A 81 15.43 -6.24 -1.84
N ILE A 82 14.12 -6.46 -1.96
CA ILE A 82 13.39 -7.48 -1.21
C ILE A 82 13.10 -8.70 -2.09
N TYR A 83 12.76 -8.49 -3.35
CA TYR A 83 12.36 -9.56 -4.26
C TYR A 83 13.49 -9.85 -5.28
N LYS A 84 13.99 -11.08 -5.26
CA LYS A 84 15.12 -11.50 -6.14
C LYS A 84 14.78 -11.48 -7.63
N ASN A 85 13.53 -11.77 -7.99
CA ASN A 85 13.05 -11.90 -9.37
C ASN A 85 11.77 -11.09 -9.58
N LEU A 86 11.89 -9.80 -9.81
CA LEU A 86 10.75 -8.94 -10.12
C LEU A 86 10.16 -9.22 -11.52
N GLY A 87 11.03 -9.58 -12.49
CA GLY A 87 10.65 -9.74 -13.89
C GLY A 87 10.39 -8.42 -14.62
N TYR A 88 10.87 -7.32 -14.06
CA TYR A 88 10.94 -5.97 -14.62
C TYR A 88 12.02 -5.16 -13.88
N ASP A 89 12.54 -4.13 -14.51
CA ASP A 89 13.39 -3.13 -13.87
C ASP A 89 12.54 -1.92 -13.46
N LEU A 90 12.55 -1.59 -12.17
CA LEU A 90 11.72 -0.51 -11.62
C LEU A 90 12.07 0.87 -12.24
N TYR A 91 13.31 1.07 -12.58
CA TYR A 91 13.83 2.37 -13.03
C TYR A 91 13.96 2.47 -14.56
N ALA A 92 14.03 1.32 -15.25
CA ALA A 92 14.15 1.28 -16.70
C ALA A 92 12.82 1.06 -17.42
N ASP A 93 11.91 0.28 -16.81
CA ASP A 93 10.67 -0.14 -17.46
C ASP A 93 9.42 0.67 -17.01
N LEU A 94 9.59 1.56 -16.02
CA LEU A 94 8.50 2.40 -15.50
C LEU A 94 8.95 3.86 -15.43
N GLU A 95 8.22 4.74 -16.13
CA GLU A 95 8.45 6.18 -16.10
C GLU A 95 7.56 6.85 -15.04
N PRO A 96 8.12 7.56 -14.03
CA PRO A 96 7.33 8.27 -13.05
C PRO A 96 6.65 9.50 -13.65
N ILE A 97 5.33 9.61 -13.51
CA ILE A 97 4.52 10.71 -14.06
C ILE A 97 4.35 11.81 -13.02
N ALA A 98 3.83 11.48 -11.84
CA ALA A 98 3.55 12.45 -10.79
C ALA A 98 3.46 11.81 -9.40
N SER A 99 3.74 12.60 -8.37
CA SER A 99 3.36 12.29 -7.00
C SER A 99 1.97 12.86 -6.74
N VAL A 100 1.02 12.00 -6.36
CA VAL A 100 -0.38 12.40 -6.13
C VAL A 100 -0.70 12.72 -4.67
N GLY A 101 0.24 12.49 -3.76
CA GLY A 101 0.09 12.81 -2.35
C GLY A 101 1.28 12.39 -1.51
N ILE A 102 1.34 12.96 -0.32
CA ILE A 102 2.33 12.64 0.72
C ILE A 102 1.58 12.05 1.90
N LEU A 103 2.15 11.02 2.51
CA LEU A 103 1.64 10.44 3.74
C LEU A 103 2.37 11.07 4.92
N ASP A 104 1.69 11.95 5.64
CA ASP A 104 2.29 12.74 6.74
C ASP A 104 2.49 11.95 8.04
N GLY A 105 2.00 10.73 8.12
CA GLY A 105 2.15 9.90 9.31
C GLY A 105 1.51 8.53 9.21
N LEU A 106 1.79 7.72 10.22
CA LEU A 106 1.20 6.40 10.39
C LEU A 106 0.54 6.33 11.77
N LEU A 107 -0.56 5.60 11.86
CA LEU A 107 -1.26 5.33 13.11
C LEU A 107 -0.91 3.92 13.58
N MET A 108 -0.62 3.78 14.87
CA MET A 108 -0.56 2.49 15.53
C MET A 108 -1.91 2.21 16.18
N LEU A 109 -2.51 1.09 15.82
CA LEU A 109 -3.82 0.66 16.33
C LEU A 109 -3.67 -0.60 17.16
N VAL A 110 -4.41 -0.62 18.27
CA VAL A 110 -4.70 -1.80 19.08
C VAL A 110 -6.23 -1.93 19.21
N ASP A 111 -6.74 -3.11 19.58
CA ASP A 111 -8.17 -3.29 19.84
C ASP A 111 -8.60 -2.37 21.00
N VAL A 112 -9.81 -1.81 20.91
CA VAL A 112 -10.38 -0.93 21.95
C VAL A 112 -10.48 -1.63 23.31
N LYS A 113 -10.63 -2.95 23.31
CA LYS A 113 -10.67 -3.81 24.52
C LYS A 113 -9.29 -4.03 25.12
N SER A 114 -8.21 -3.65 24.41
CA SER A 114 -6.85 -3.77 24.93
C SER A 114 -6.70 -2.94 26.20
N PRO A 115 -6.05 -3.47 27.25
CA PRO A 115 -5.70 -2.69 28.43
C PRO A 115 -4.67 -1.60 28.15
N ILE A 116 -3.95 -1.70 27.04
CA ILE A 116 -2.89 -0.76 26.62
C ILE A 116 -3.55 0.51 26.05
N LYS A 117 -3.28 1.66 26.66
CA LYS A 117 -3.89 2.95 26.29
C LYS A 117 -2.87 4.00 25.85
N SER A 118 -1.59 3.68 25.89
CA SER A 118 -0.53 4.62 25.52
C SER A 118 0.67 3.91 24.90
N LEU A 119 1.47 4.64 24.15
CA LEU A 119 2.71 4.13 23.55
C LEU A 119 3.73 3.62 24.58
N PRO A 120 3.97 4.34 25.72
CA PRO A 120 4.83 3.81 26.77
C PRO A 120 4.35 2.48 27.37
N GLU A 121 3.05 2.33 27.60
CA GLU A 121 2.46 1.07 28.05
C GLU A 121 2.64 -0.05 27.03
N PHE A 122 2.44 0.24 25.75
CA PHE A 122 2.68 -0.71 24.67
C PHE A 122 4.13 -1.19 24.66
N ILE A 123 5.09 -0.27 24.73
CA ILE A 123 6.52 -0.61 24.74
C ILE A 123 6.86 -1.45 25.99
N ALA A 124 6.33 -1.10 27.16
CA ALA A 124 6.54 -1.85 28.40
C ALA A 124 5.96 -3.27 28.30
N HIS A 125 4.78 -3.42 27.70
CA HIS A 125 4.16 -4.71 27.44
C HIS A 125 4.98 -5.55 26.45
N ALA A 126 5.35 -4.99 25.29
CA ALA A 126 6.10 -5.67 24.25
C ALA A 126 7.53 -6.07 24.65
N LYS A 127 8.08 -5.50 25.71
CA LYS A 127 9.35 -5.94 26.32
C LYS A 127 9.21 -7.22 27.17
N LYS A 128 8.00 -7.54 27.61
CA LYS A 128 7.73 -8.66 28.53
C LYS A 128 7.00 -9.79 27.85
N GLU A 129 6.11 -9.45 26.93
CA GLU A 129 5.18 -10.37 26.29
C GLU A 129 5.43 -10.44 24.79
N ARG A 130 5.10 -11.59 24.21
CA ARG A 130 5.13 -11.77 22.76
C ARG A 130 3.99 -11.01 22.11
N VAL A 131 4.31 -10.09 21.21
CA VAL A 131 3.35 -9.30 20.44
C VAL A 131 3.38 -9.73 18.98
N LEU A 132 2.21 -10.04 18.42
CA LEU A 132 2.02 -10.28 16.99
C LEU A 132 1.52 -8.98 16.34
N TYR A 133 2.12 -8.60 15.21
CA TYR A 133 1.64 -7.46 14.42
C TYR A 133 1.32 -7.87 12.99
N GLY A 134 0.23 -7.28 12.46
CA GLY A 134 -0.23 -7.55 11.10
C GLY A 134 0.18 -6.46 10.11
N THR A 135 0.53 -6.87 8.88
CA THR A 135 0.73 -5.93 7.76
C THR A 135 0.21 -6.51 6.44
N PRO A 136 -0.07 -5.66 5.43
CA PRO A 136 -0.51 -6.11 4.10
C PRO A 136 0.58 -6.82 3.27
N GLY A 137 1.56 -7.44 3.89
CA GLY A 137 2.57 -8.23 3.23
C GLY A 137 4.01 -7.88 3.57
N VAL A 138 4.91 -8.81 3.29
CA VAL A 138 6.34 -8.67 3.52
C VAL A 138 6.91 -7.55 2.61
N GLY A 139 7.71 -6.66 3.20
CA GLY A 139 8.33 -5.55 2.46
C GLY A 139 7.42 -4.37 2.17
N ASN A 140 6.14 -4.42 2.58
CA ASN A 140 5.25 -3.26 2.55
C ASN A 140 5.83 -2.14 3.44
N ILE A 141 5.55 -0.88 3.08
CA ILE A 141 6.05 0.27 3.87
C ILE A 141 5.61 0.19 5.33
N LEU A 142 4.41 -0.34 5.62
CA LEU A 142 3.91 -0.52 6.98
C LEU A 142 4.70 -1.59 7.75
N HIS A 143 5.13 -2.66 7.06
CA HIS A 143 6.04 -3.66 7.63
C HIS A 143 7.39 -3.02 8.00
N LEU A 144 8.00 -2.31 7.06
CA LEU A 144 9.30 -1.66 7.27
C LEU A 144 9.23 -0.59 8.37
N ALA A 145 8.14 0.18 8.42
CA ALA A 145 7.90 1.17 9.48
C ALA A 145 7.75 0.50 10.85
N THR A 146 7.04 -0.63 10.93
CA THR A 146 6.89 -1.39 12.17
C THR A 146 8.22 -1.95 12.64
N GLU A 147 9.02 -2.53 11.75
CA GLU A 147 10.36 -3.03 12.08
C GLU A 147 11.29 -1.90 12.55
N LYS A 148 11.27 -0.74 11.87
CA LYS A 148 12.03 0.44 12.27
C LYS A 148 11.61 0.93 13.66
N PHE A 149 10.31 0.98 13.93
CA PHE A 149 9.78 1.33 15.24
C PHE A 149 10.23 0.33 16.31
N SER A 150 10.08 -0.97 16.07
CA SER A 150 10.50 -2.04 16.99
C SER A 150 11.96 -1.89 17.39
N LYS A 151 12.82 -1.70 16.39
CA LYS A 151 14.26 -1.49 16.60
C LYS A 151 14.54 -0.23 17.43
N ALA A 152 13.87 0.88 17.12
CA ALA A 152 14.05 2.14 17.84
C ALA A 152 13.55 2.08 19.30
N ALA A 153 12.46 1.33 19.53
CA ALA A 153 11.88 1.14 20.87
C ALA A 153 12.58 0.04 21.69
N GLY A 154 13.52 -0.70 21.11
CA GLY A 154 14.18 -1.83 21.76
C GLY A 154 13.22 -2.96 22.13
N ILE A 155 12.24 -3.25 21.26
CA ILE A 155 11.25 -4.32 21.43
C ILE A 155 11.37 -5.33 20.27
N SER A 156 10.84 -6.52 20.48
CA SER A 156 10.74 -7.55 19.44
C SER A 156 9.28 -7.96 19.27
N MET A 157 8.78 -7.83 18.04
CA MET A 157 7.43 -8.25 17.68
C MET A 157 7.49 -9.28 16.54
N GLN A 158 6.50 -10.15 16.46
CA GLN A 158 6.43 -11.14 15.39
C GLN A 158 5.49 -10.69 14.28
N HIS A 159 6.01 -10.65 13.07
CA HIS A 159 5.25 -10.29 11.87
C HIS A 159 4.30 -11.40 11.43
N VAL A 160 3.06 -11.00 11.10
CA VAL A 160 2.04 -11.83 10.45
C VAL A 160 1.61 -11.13 9.15
N PRO A 161 2.02 -11.65 7.97
CA PRO A 161 1.64 -11.05 6.69
C PRO A 161 0.22 -11.44 6.28
N TYR A 162 -0.52 -10.48 5.72
CA TYR A 162 -1.85 -10.62 5.13
C TYR A 162 -1.85 -10.14 3.68
N LYS A 163 -2.94 -10.37 2.94
CA LYS A 163 -3.07 -9.94 1.54
C LYS A 163 -3.47 -8.46 1.39
N GLY A 164 -3.99 -7.85 2.45
CA GLY A 164 -4.44 -6.45 2.42
C GLY A 164 -4.79 -5.90 3.80
N ALA A 165 -4.95 -4.58 3.90
CA ALA A 165 -5.23 -3.89 5.17
C ALA A 165 -6.55 -4.33 5.82
N SER A 166 -7.58 -4.67 5.04
CA SER A 166 -8.86 -5.16 5.56
C SER A 166 -8.74 -6.50 6.30
N GLU A 167 -7.91 -7.41 5.77
CA GLU A 167 -7.65 -8.68 6.47
C GLU A 167 -6.88 -8.45 7.77
N VAL A 168 -5.92 -7.52 7.79
CA VAL A 168 -5.18 -7.14 9.01
C VAL A 168 -6.14 -6.56 10.05
N MET A 169 -7.06 -5.69 9.62
CA MET A 169 -8.08 -5.11 10.52
C MET A 169 -8.98 -6.19 11.12
N THR A 170 -9.46 -7.13 10.31
CA THR A 170 -10.24 -8.27 10.79
C THR A 170 -9.45 -9.10 11.81
N ALA A 171 -8.17 -9.35 11.54
CA ALA A 171 -7.29 -10.08 12.44
C ALA A 171 -7.02 -9.33 13.76
N LEU A 172 -6.91 -8.01 13.74
CA LEU A 172 -6.78 -7.17 14.94
C LEU A 172 -8.05 -7.23 15.80
N LEU A 173 -9.22 -7.01 15.20
CA LEU A 173 -10.50 -7.07 15.90
C LEU A 173 -10.83 -8.48 16.40
N GLY A 174 -10.36 -9.51 15.71
CA GLY A 174 -10.49 -10.92 16.12
C GLY A 174 -9.41 -11.40 17.11
N GLY A 175 -8.44 -10.53 17.49
CA GLY A 175 -7.37 -10.87 18.44
C GLY A 175 -6.27 -11.75 17.90
N SER A 176 -6.26 -12.05 16.59
CA SER A 176 -5.19 -12.85 15.95
C SER A 176 -3.86 -12.10 15.87
N VAL A 177 -3.90 -10.77 15.87
CA VAL A 177 -2.75 -9.88 16.07
C VAL A 177 -3.12 -8.83 17.10
N GLN A 178 -2.14 -8.30 17.83
CA GLN A 178 -2.36 -7.34 18.92
C GLN A 178 -2.21 -5.89 18.46
N VAL A 179 -1.48 -5.67 17.36
CA VAL A 179 -1.21 -4.34 16.84
C VAL A 179 -1.12 -4.35 15.32
N MET A 180 -1.51 -3.23 14.71
CA MET A 180 -1.21 -2.91 13.31
C MET A 180 -0.78 -1.45 13.17
N ILE A 181 0.05 -1.18 12.18
CA ILE A 181 0.36 0.19 11.74
C ILE A 181 -0.33 0.42 10.41
N VAL A 182 -1.03 1.55 10.28
CA VAL A 182 -1.84 1.89 9.10
C VAL A 182 -1.65 3.34 8.68
N SER A 183 -2.03 3.64 7.46
CA SER A 183 -2.20 5.02 7.01
C SER A 183 -3.56 5.58 7.46
N PRO A 184 -3.66 6.87 7.85
CA PRO A 184 -4.92 7.47 8.29
C PRO A 184 -6.12 7.25 7.34
N PRO A 185 -6.01 7.37 6.01
CA PRO A 185 -7.13 7.13 5.10
C PRO A 185 -7.75 5.73 5.21
N SER A 186 -6.95 4.74 5.60
CA SER A 186 -7.44 3.35 5.74
C SER A 186 -8.35 3.14 6.96
N THR A 187 -8.49 4.15 7.83
CA THR A 187 -9.29 4.07 9.07
C THR A 187 -10.47 5.03 9.07
N MET A 188 -10.66 5.83 8.01
CA MET A 188 -11.73 6.84 7.91
C MET A 188 -13.12 6.23 7.64
N GLY A 189 -13.50 5.22 8.33
CA GLY A 189 -14.81 4.56 8.17
C GLY A 189 -15.05 3.52 9.28
N LEU A 190 -14.20 3.56 10.30
CA LEU A 190 -14.23 2.68 11.45
C LEU A 190 -14.90 3.36 12.65
#